data_22507e981390422c4d595f1f063868c1
#
_entry.id   22507e981390422c4d595f1f063868c1
#
_cell.length_a   1.000
_cell.length_b   1.000
_cell.length_c   1.000
_cell.angle_alpha   90.00
_cell.angle_beta   90.00
_cell.angle_gamma   90.00
#
_symmetry.space_group_name_H-M   'P 1'
#
loop_
_entity.id
_entity.type
_entity.pdbx_description
1 polymer ?
#
loop_
_entity_poly.entity_id
_entity_poly.type
_entity_poly.pdbx_seq_one_letter_code
_entity_poly.pdbx_strand_id
1 'polypeptide(L)'
;MTTIQTIGVVGYDKCSEQDTITALEIFRGAAMVLAGKIAPWKLKTPTSTLDVKLVSLVPGNITMQMGTQVVSDAVVGDSDMFDLLYIPGGVGSGAASLDARMLGLIQRHYKAEKIVASNCSGVGILARAGILGKHPVTCVAAVAPGLREEGINVPQPRRMWLGLPEARLWTTTGSYGVNGSTVAMVAHYFGEEIGTICSMMFDTLGGIGQQIYELQGPEFYFHPDLEEKFAAFFQPMLLPPTGNKK
;
A
#
# COMPACT_ATOMS: atom_id res chain seq x y z
N MET A 1 -17.25 -3.52 13.42
CA MET A 1 -15.86 -3.16 13.00
C MET A 1 -15.10 -4.45 12.86
N THR A 2 -14.39 -4.64 11.76
CA THR A 2 -13.54 -5.83 11.56
C THR A 2 -12.34 -5.72 12.50
N THR A 3 -12.15 -6.70 13.37
CA THR A 3 -10.99 -6.72 14.26
C THR A 3 -9.76 -7.16 13.45
N ILE A 4 -8.76 -6.29 13.33
CA ILE A 4 -7.49 -6.61 12.67
C ILE A 4 -6.52 -7.12 13.73
N GLN A 5 -6.03 -8.34 13.55
CA GLN A 5 -5.03 -8.99 14.41
C GLN A 5 -3.74 -9.29 13.65
N THR A 6 -3.81 -9.40 12.32
CA THR A 6 -2.68 -9.77 11.48
C THR A 6 -2.55 -8.85 10.28
N ILE A 7 -1.33 -8.36 10.03
CA ILE A 7 -0.99 -7.55 8.86
C ILE A 7 0.19 -8.20 8.13
N GLY A 8 0.01 -8.47 6.83
CA GLY A 8 1.08 -8.92 5.95
C GLY A 8 1.50 -7.78 5.01
N VAL A 9 2.72 -7.28 5.15
CA VAL A 9 3.34 -6.38 4.17
C VAL A 9 4.15 -7.23 3.21
N VAL A 10 3.79 -7.22 1.93
CA VAL A 10 4.41 -8.11 0.94
C VAL A 10 5.71 -7.52 0.42
N GLY A 11 6.80 -8.24 0.60
CA GLY A 11 8.07 -7.94 -0.04
C GLY A 11 8.29 -8.83 -1.26
N TYR A 12 8.79 -8.24 -2.33
CA TYR A 12 9.17 -8.93 -3.56
C TYR A 12 10.38 -8.23 -4.21
N ASP A 13 11.09 -8.91 -5.10
CA ASP A 13 12.27 -8.35 -5.73
C ASP A 13 11.96 -7.02 -6.42
N LYS A 14 12.82 -6.03 -6.16
CA LYS A 14 12.71 -4.65 -6.62
C LYS A 14 11.43 -3.93 -6.17
N CYS A 15 10.81 -4.34 -5.05
CA CYS A 15 9.86 -3.47 -4.36
C CYS A 15 10.58 -2.23 -3.81
N SER A 16 9.85 -1.13 -3.68
CA SER A 16 10.42 0.13 -3.18
C SER A 16 10.71 0.05 -1.68
N GLU A 17 11.89 0.50 -1.26
CA GLU A 17 12.28 0.60 0.15
C GLU A 17 11.28 1.45 0.93
N GLN A 18 11.01 2.67 0.47
CA GLN A 18 10.10 3.58 1.17
C GLN A 18 8.67 3.05 1.21
N ASP A 19 8.19 2.48 0.11
CA ASP A 19 6.83 1.97 0.03
C ASP A 19 6.59 0.77 0.95
N THR A 20 7.62 -0.04 1.15
CA THR A 20 7.56 -1.28 1.93
C THR A 20 7.90 -1.06 3.39
N ILE A 21 9.09 -0.49 3.64
CA ILE A 21 9.64 -0.39 5.00
C ILE A 21 8.89 0.66 5.82
N THR A 22 8.52 1.79 5.22
CA THR A 22 7.74 2.82 5.94
C THR A 22 6.39 2.28 6.41
N ALA A 23 5.66 1.58 5.55
CA ALA A 23 4.38 0.99 5.94
C ALA A 23 4.55 -0.07 7.04
N LEU A 24 5.57 -0.95 6.89
CA LEU A 24 5.90 -1.97 7.87
C LEU A 24 6.23 -1.36 9.23
N GLU A 25 7.05 -0.30 9.25
CA GLU A 25 7.49 0.38 10.46
C GLU A 25 6.31 1.03 11.19
N ILE A 26 5.43 1.73 10.48
CA ILE A 26 4.26 2.38 11.07
C ILE A 26 3.28 1.35 11.64
N PHE A 27 3.00 0.26 10.93
CA PHE A 27 2.14 -0.81 11.47
C PHE A 27 2.76 -1.50 12.68
N ARG A 28 4.09 -1.73 12.68
CA ARG A 28 4.80 -2.26 13.86
C ARG A 28 4.80 -1.26 15.02
N GLY A 29 4.91 0.03 14.75
CA GLY A 29 4.74 1.08 15.74
C GLY A 29 3.36 1.03 16.39
N ALA A 30 2.31 0.91 15.58
CA ALA A 30 0.93 0.74 16.09
C ALA A 30 0.81 -0.52 16.96
N ALA A 31 1.42 -1.63 16.56
CA ALA A 31 1.45 -2.86 17.36
C ALA A 31 2.13 -2.66 18.71
N MET A 32 3.22 -1.88 18.76
CA MET A 32 3.92 -1.56 20.01
C MET A 32 3.08 -0.65 20.91
N VAL A 33 2.33 0.30 20.36
CA VAL A 33 1.39 1.14 21.11
C VAL A 33 0.27 0.28 21.70
N LEU A 34 -0.36 -0.55 20.88
CA LEU A 34 -1.45 -1.46 21.30
C LEU A 34 -1.00 -2.45 22.38
N ALA A 35 0.24 -2.90 22.34
CA ALA A 35 0.85 -3.75 23.35
C ALA A 35 1.28 -3.00 24.63
N GLY A 36 1.06 -1.68 24.71
CA GLY A 36 1.48 -0.85 25.83
C GLY A 36 2.99 -0.68 25.99
N LYS A 37 3.77 -1.01 24.95
CA LYS A 37 5.24 -0.83 24.95
C LYS A 37 5.66 0.60 24.67
N ILE A 38 4.79 1.35 23.99
CA ILE A 38 4.96 2.78 23.69
C ILE A 38 3.73 3.50 24.20
N ALA A 39 3.94 4.69 24.79
CA ALA A 39 2.91 5.52 25.39
C ALA A 39 1.99 4.77 26.40
N PRO A 40 2.54 3.98 27.34
CA PRO A 40 1.74 3.14 28.24
C PRO A 40 0.81 3.95 29.16
N TRP A 41 1.07 5.26 29.33
CA TRP A 41 0.22 6.17 30.10
C TRP A 41 -1.08 6.55 29.38
N LYS A 42 -1.19 6.27 28.09
CA LYS A 42 -2.38 6.54 27.28
C LYS A 42 -3.37 5.37 27.29
N LEU A 43 -2.86 4.16 27.18
CA LEU A 43 -3.68 2.96 27.20
C LEU A 43 -3.75 2.39 28.63
N LYS A 44 -4.92 2.43 29.24
CA LYS A 44 -5.15 1.88 30.60
C LYS A 44 -4.88 0.38 30.66
N THR A 45 -5.03 -0.34 29.54
CA THR A 45 -4.77 -1.77 29.42
C THR A 45 -4.30 -2.06 28.00
N PRO A 46 -3.27 -2.93 27.79
CA PRO A 46 -2.96 -3.43 26.45
C PRO A 46 -4.21 -4.05 25.82
N THR A 47 -4.61 -3.56 24.66
CA THR A 47 -5.94 -3.87 24.10
C THR A 47 -5.92 -5.02 23.13
N SER A 48 -4.78 -5.30 22.50
CA SER A 48 -4.65 -6.44 21.55
C SER A 48 -3.20 -6.76 21.24
N THR A 49 -2.96 -7.97 20.76
CA THR A 49 -1.71 -8.34 20.07
C THR A 49 -1.93 -8.19 18.58
N LEU A 50 -1.28 -7.22 17.96
CA LEU A 50 -1.25 -7.06 16.52
C LEU A 50 0.05 -7.69 16.00
N ASP A 51 -0.07 -8.70 15.14
CA ASP A 51 1.07 -9.35 14.48
C ASP A 51 1.29 -8.74 13.09
N VAL A 52 2.45 -8.10 12.90
CA VAL A 52 2.82 -7.39 11.67
C VAL A 52 4.07 -8.03 11.09
N LYS A 53 3.94 -8.61 9.90
CA LYS A 53 5.02 -9.32 9.22
C LYS A 53 5.36 -8.71 7.87
N LEU A 54 6.66 -8.64 7.58
CA LEU A 54 7.16 -8.59 6.22
C LEU A 54 7.10 -10.00 5.65
N VAL A 55 6.33 -10.22 4.60
CA VAL A 55 6.14 -11.55 4.02
C VAL A 55 6.60 -11.59 2.57
N SER A 56 7.07 -12.74 2.11
CA SER A 56 7.48 -12.98 0.73
C SER A 56 6.77 -14.19 0.14
N LEU A 57 6.75 -14.28 -1.19
CA LEU A 57 6.20 -15.43 -1.90
C LEU A 57 7.25 -16.51 -2.20
N VAL A 58 8.51 -16.20 -1.94
CA VAL A 58 9.65 -17.09 -2.17
C VAL A 58 10.62 -17.03 -1.00
N PRO A 59 11.29 -18.14 -0.66
CA PRO A 59 12.37 -18.13 0.32
C PRO A 59 13.56 -17.28 -0.13
N GLY A 60 14.31 -16.76 0.84
CA GLY A 60 15.55 -16.02 0.59
C GLY A 60 15.43 -14.52 0.86
N ASN A 61 16.49 -13.82 0.49
CA ASN A 61 16.55 -12.38 0.64
C ASN A 61 15.74 -11.69 -0.46
N ILE A 62 15.06 -10.61 -0.09
CA ILE A 62 14.42 -9.70 -1.02
C ILE A 62 15.43 -8.61 -1.35
N THR A 63 15.77 -8.44 -2.62
CA THR A 63 16.58 -7.31 -3.08
C THR A 63 15.64 -6.21 -3.54
N MET A 64 15.57 -5.12 -2.77
CA MET A 64 14.71 -3.98 -3.06
C MET A 64 15.25 -3.15 -4.23
N GLN A 65 14.48 -2.17 -4.71
CA GLN A 65 14.77 -1.48 -5.97
C GLN A 65 16.09 -0.69 -5.97
N MET A 66 16.53 -0.16 -4.81
CA MET A 66 17.79 0.58 -4.67
C MET A 66 18.94 -0.30 -4.15
N GLY A 67 18.71 -1.63 -4.06
CA GLY A 67 19.73 -2.61 -3.69
C GLY A 67 19.76 -3.01 -2.23
N THR A 68 18.90 -2.46 -1.38
CA THR A 68 18.76 -2.89 0.01
C THR A 68 18.33 -4.36 0.04
N GLN A 69 18.97 -5.17 0.87
CA GLN A 69 18.59 -6.55 1.08
C GLN A 69 17.91 -6.71 2.44
N VAL A 70 16.76 -7.37 2.42
CA VAL A 70 15.99 -7.67 3.62
C VAL A 70 15.57 -9.14 3.63
N VAL A 71 15.40 -9.68 4.83
CA VAL A 71 14.85 -11.03 5.04
C VAL A 71 13.39 -10.88 5.45
N SER A 72 12.49 -11.61 4.81
CA SER A 72 11.09 -11.66 5.24
C SER A 72 10.94 -12.44 6.56
N ASP A 73 9.96 -12.04 7.38
CA ASP A 73 9.63 -12.76 8.61
C ASP A 73 9.00 -14.13 8.31
N ALA A 74 8.34 -14.26 7.15
CA ALA A 74 7.72 -15.50 6.72
C ALA A 74 7.59 -15.58 5.19
N VAL A 75 7.55 -16.81 4.68
CA VAL A 75 7.17 -17.12 3.30
C VAL A 75 5.70 -17.51 3.30
N VAL A 76 4.90 -16.85 2.45
CA VAL A 76 3.45 -17.05 2.39
C VAL A 76 3.12 -18.32 1.63
N GLY A 77 2.41 -19.23 2.27
CA GLY A 77 1.82 -20.42 1.67
C GLY A 77 0.42 -20.15 1.06
N ASP A 78 -0.14 -21.18 0.43
CA ASP A 78 -1.43 -21.07 -0.26
C ASP A 78 -2.62 -20.85 0.67
N SER A 79 -2.50 -21.25 1.95
CA SER A 79 -3.55 -21.11 2.97
C SER A 79 -3.39 -19.88 3.87
N ASP A 80 -2.26 -19.19 3.80
CA ASP A 80 -1.99 -18.08 4.70
C ASP A 80 -2.89 -16.88 4.39
N MET A 81 -3.44 -16.31 5.45
CA MET A 81 -4.37 -15.18 5.40
C MET A 81 -4.00 -14.12 6.42
N PHE A 82 -4.10 -12.86 6.03
CA PHE A 82 -3.93 -11.71 6.90
C PHE A 82 -5.24 -10.91 6.93
N ASP A 83 -5.53 -10.24 8.04
CA ASP A 83 -6.70 -9.36 8.11
C ASP A 83 -6.52 -8.11 7.24
N LEU A 84 -5.26 -7.66 7.08
CA LEU A 84 -4.85 -6.63 6.15
C LEU A 84 -3.62 -7.12 5.36
N LEU A 85 -3.75 -7.12 4.04
CA LEU A 85 -2.66 -7.39 3.10
C LEU A 85 -2.22 -6.09 2.45
N TYR A 86 -0.94 -5.72 2.59
CA TYR A 86 -0.37 -4.51 2.03
C TYR A 86 0.60 -4.83 0.89
N ILE A 87 0.33 -4.28 -0.30
CA ILE A 87 1.10 -4.50 -1.53
C ILE A 87 1.86 -3.23 -1.88
N PRO A 88 3.16 -3.14 -1.64
CA PRO A 88 3.96 -1.97 -2.00
C PRO A 88 4.19 -1.86 -3.51
N GLY A 89 4.64 -0.68 -3.95
CA GLY A 89 5.12 -0.45 -5.30
C GLY A 89 6.60 -0.75 -5.47
N GLY A 90 7.18 -0.17 -6.51
CA GLY A 90 8.58 -0.32 -6.90
C GLY A 90 8.71 -0.77 -8.35
N VAL A 91 9.92 -0.71 -8.89
CA VAL A 91 10.18 -1.08 -10.30
C VAL A 91 9.94 -2.57 -10.58
N GLY A 92 9.89 -3.40 -9.55
CA GLY A 92 9.53 -4.82 -9.65
C GLY A 92 8.04 -5.09 -9.80
N SER A 93 7.17 -4.07 -9.66
CA SER A 93 5.71 -4.25 -9.69
C SER A 93 5.19 -4.81 -11.01
N GLY A 94 5.86 -4.49 -12.13
CA GLY A 94 5.53 -5.05 -13.43
C GLY A 94 5.66 -6.57 -13.45
N ALA A 95 6.78 -7.11 -13.00
CA ALA A 95 6.99 -8.56 -12.89
C ALA A 95 6.03 -9.20 -11.87
N ALA A 96 5.84 -8.56 -10.70
CA ALA A 96 4.92 -9.01 -9.68
C ALA A 96 3.46 -9.05 -10.16
N SER A 97 3.07 -8.14 -11.05
CA SER A 97 1.73 -8.09 -11.66
C SER A 97 1.44 -9.22 -12.66
N LEU A 98 2.46 -9.97 -13.04
CA LEU A 98 2.37 -11.16 -13.90
C LEU A 98 2.58 -12.46 -13.11
N ASP A 99 2.98 -12.41 -11.84
CA ASP A 99 3.17 -13.60 -11.00
C ASP A 99 1.80 -14.12 -10.52
N ALA A 100 1.40 -15.30 -10.99
CA ALA A 100 0.14 -15.92 -10.61
C ALA A 100 -0.02 -16.13 -9.10
N ARG A 101 1.08 -16.34 -8.36
CA ARG A 101 1.05 -16.48 -6.88
C ARG A 101 0.70 -15.15 -6.22
N MET A 102 1.28 -14.04 -6.69
CA MET A 102 0.95 -12.70 -6.22
C MET A 102 -0.52 -12.38 -6.48
N LEU A 103 -0.99 -12.60 -7.70
CA LEU A 103 -2.38 -12.35 -8.06
C LEU A 103 -3.34 -13.24 -7.25
N GLY A 104 -3.00 -14.52 -7.11
CA GLY A 104 -3.77 -15.47 -6.29
C GLY A 104 -3.83 -15.07 -4.81
N LEU A 105 -2.72 -14.59 -4.25
CA LEU A 105 -2.68 -14.07 -2.87
C LEU A 105 -3.67 -12.92 -2.68
N ILE A 106 -3.63 -11.93 -3.58
CA ILE A 106 -4.51 -10.76 -3.51
C ILE A 106 -5.97 -11.17 -3.68
N GLN A 107 -6.28 -11.98 -4.69
CA GLN A 107 -7.64 -12.43 -5.00
C GLN A 107 -8.27 -13.20 -3.85
N ARG A 108 -7.51 -14.12 -3.21
CA ARG A 108 -8.06 -14.91 -2.10
C ARG A 108 -8.33 -14.04 -0.85
N HIS A 109 -7.45 -13.05 -0.56
CA HIS A 109 -7.69 -12.10 0.53
C HIS A 109 -8.95 -11.28 0.28
N TYR A 110 -9.06 -10.68 -0.90
CA TYR A 110 -10.21 -9.86 -1.26
C TYR A 110 -11.52 -10.65 -1.27
N LYS A 111 -11.50 -11.88 -1.81
CA LYS A 111 -12.64 -12.81 -1.80
C LYS A 111 -13.06 -13.23 -0.38
N ALA A 112 -12.10 -13.38 0.52
CA ALA A 112 -12.32 -13.68 1.93
C ALA A 112 -12.67 -12.45 2.77
N GLU A 113 -13.03 -11.34 2.10
CA GLU A 113 -13.43 -10.08 2.73
C GLU A 113 -12.36 -9.44 3.62
N LYS A 114 -11.08 -9.74 3.36
CA LYS A 114 -9.95 -9.11 4.02
C LYS A 114 -9.62 -7.76 3.38
N ILE A 115 -8.96 -6.89 4.15
CA ILE A 115 -8.56 -5.58 3.67
C ILE A 115 -7.34 -5.74 2.75
N VAL A 116 -7.38 -5.10 1.60
CA VAL A 116 -6.24 -5.01 0.69
C VAL A 116 -5.84 -3.55 0.52
N ALA A 117 -4.60 -3.25 0.85
CA ALA A 117 -4.01 -1.93 0.70
C ALA A 117 -2.86 -1.98 -0.30
N SER A 118 -2.65 -0.91 -1.03
CA SER A 118 -1.52 -0.80 -1.96
C SER A 118 -1.10 0.64 -2.16
N ASN A 119 0.14 0.83 -2.57
CA ASN A 119 0.65 2.14 -2.91
C ASN A 119 1.45 2.14 -4.22
N CYS A 120 1.74 3.34 -4.71
CA CYS A 120 2.62 3.58 -5.85
C CYS A 120 2.20 2.75 -7.08
N SER A 121 3.14 2.03 -7.70
CA SER A 121 2.88 1.11 -8.81
C SER A 121 2.28 -0.23 -8.38
N GLY A 122 2.26 -0.55 -7.10
CA GLY A 122 1.59 -1.73 -6.56
C GLY A 122 0.09 -1.75 -6.85
N VAL A 123 -0.55 -0.58 -7.04
CA VAL A 123 -1.94 -0.49 -7.48
C VAL A 123 -2.16 -1.13 -8.85
N GLY A 124 -1.13 -1.14 -9.72
CA GLY A 124 -1.15 -1.91 -10.97
C GLY A 124 -1.26 -3.43 -10.74
N ILE A 125 -0.64 -3.94 -9.66
CA ILE A 125 -0.78 -5.36 -9.29
C ILE A 125 -2.23 -5.65 -8.88
N LEU A 126 -2.88 -4.76 -8.11
CA LEU A 126 -4.30 -4.89 -7.76
C LEU A 126 -5.20 -4.86 -9.01
N ALA A 127 -4.88 -4.01 -9.99
CA ALA A 127 -5.59 -3.96 -11.26
C ALA A 127 -5.51 -5.32 -11.98
N ARG A 128 -4.32 -5.92 -12.06
CA ARG A 128 -4.11 -7.25 -12.65
C ARG A 128 -4.80 -8.37 -11.87
N ALA A 129 -4.89 -8.24 -10.56
CA ALA A 129 -5.68 -9.15 -9.72
C ALA A 129 -7.20 -8.99 -9.93
N GLY A 130 -7.66 -7.95 -10.62
CA GLY A 130 -9.07 -7.73 -10.96
C GLY A 130 -9.95 -7.31 -9.80
N ILE A 131 -9.37 -6.80 -8.70
CA ILE A 131 -10.13 -6.48 -7.49
C ILE A 131 -10.60 -5.02 -7.40
N LEU A 132 -10.16 -4.15 -8.30
CA LEU A 132 -10.46 -2.71 -8.22
C LEU A 132 -11.90 -2.37 -8.64
N GLY A 133 -12.52 -3.15 -9.51
CA GLY A 133 -13.88 -2.91 -9.98
C GLY A 133 -14.04 -1.49 -10.57
N LYS A 134 -15.09 -0.78 -10.12
CA LYS A 134 -15.35 0.63 -10.49
C LYS A 134 -14.93 1.61 -9.40
N HIS A 135 -14.30 1.13 -8.35
CA HIS A 135 -13.91 2.00 -7.22
C HIS A 135 -12.87 3.04 -7.68
N PRO A 136 -12.95 4.28 -7.17
CA PRO A 136 -11.90 5.25 -7.38
C PRO A 136 -10.63 4.78 -6.65
N VAL A 137 -9.49 4.87 -7.34
CA VAL A 137 -8.18 4.50 -6.80
C VAL A 137 -7.16 5.58 -7.10
N THR A 138 -6.07 5.63 -6.36
CA THR A 138 -4.94 6.50 -6.67
C THR A 138 -3.66 5.68 -6.71
N CYS A 139 -2.67 6.17 -7.43
CA CYS A 139 -1.40 5.48 -7.68
C CYS A 139 -0.29 6.48 -7.98
N VAL A 140 0.92 6.02 -8.22
CA VAL A 140 2.00 6.87 -8.72
C VAL A 140 1.68 7.44 -10.12
N ALA A 141 2.20 8.63 -10.42
CA ALA A 141 1.96 9.31 -11.70
C ALA A 141 2.25 8.43 -12.91
N ALA A 142 3.36 7.70 -12.87
CA ALA A 142 3.84 6.88 -13.99
C ALA A 142 2.87 5.78 -14.46
N VAL A 143 1.97 5.28 -13.60
CA VAL A 143 1.02 4.23 -14.00
C VAL A 143 -0.41 4.75 -14.17
N ALA A 144 -0.70 5.98 -13.74
CA ALA A 144 -2.03 6.54 -13.76
C ALA A 144 -2.65 6.62 -15.18
N PRO A 145 -1.94 7.09 -16.23
CA PRO A 145 -2.47 7.10 -17.58
C PRO A 145 -2.85 5.70 -18.06
N GLY A 146 -1.95 4.72 -17.92
CA GLY A 146 -2.21 3.35 -18.34
C GLY A 146 -3.39 2.70 -17.63
N LEU A 147 -3.53 2.93 -16.32
CA LEU A 147 -4.69 2.44 -15.58
C LEU A 147 -6.00 3.05 -16.09
N ARG A 148 -6.01 4.36 -16.42
CA ARG A 148 -7.18 5.03 -17.02
C ARG A 148 -7.52 4.46 -18.39
N GLU A 149 -6.51 4.20 -19.24
CA GLU A 149 -6.69 3.56 -20.54
C GLU A 149 -7.29 2.15 -20.43
N GLU A 150 -6.99 1.46 -19.35
CA GLU A 150 -7.58 0.15 -19.02
C GLU A 150 -8.98 0.26 -18.37
N GLY A 151 -9.52 1.47 -18.23
CA GLY A 151 -10.83 1.72 -17.66
C GLY A 151 -10.88 1.72 -16.13
N ILE A 152 -9.74 1.74 -15.45
CA ILE A 152 -9.67 1.89 -14.00
C ILE A 152 -9.94 3.36 -13.62
N ASN A 153 -10.77 3.55 -12.62
CA ASN A 153 -11.17 4.88 -12.17
C ASN A 153 -10.05 5.54 -11.32
N VAL A 154 -9.11 6.21 -11.99
CA VAL A 154 -8.07 7.03 -11.34
C VAL A 154 -8.45 8.50 -11.47
N PRO A 155 -8.95 9.18 -10.41
CA PRO A 155 -9.35 10.57 -10.44
C PRO A 155 -8.24 11.50 -10.95
N GLN A 156 -8.64 12.62 -11.54
CA GLN A 156 -7.76 13.69 -11.97
C GLN A 156 -8.31 15.04 -11.46
N PRO A 157 -7.55 15.76 -10.61
CA PRO A 157 -6.22 15.42 -10.09
C PRO A 157 -6.26 14.16 -9.22
N ARG A 158 -5.10 13.46 -9.15
CA ARG A 158 -4.96 12.29 -8.26
C ARG A 158 -5.03 12.73 -6.80
N ARG A 159 -5.61 11.89 -5.97
CA ARG A 159 -5.57 12.07 -4.50
C ARG A 159 -4.28 11.48 -3.95
N MET A 160 -3.82 11.97 -2.80
CA MET A 160 -2.66 11.38 -2.13
C MET A 160 -2.94 9.95 -1.70
N TRP A 161 -4.10 9.70 -1.12
CA TRP A 161 -4.64 8.37 -0.87
C TRP A 161 -6.16 8.36 -0.97
N LEU A 162 -6.69 7.16 -1.14
CA LEU A 162 -8.13 6.87 -1.10
C LEU A 162 -8.34 5.65 -0.21
N GLY A 163 -9.08 5.84 0.88
CA GLY A 163 -9.55 4.78 1.76
C GLY A 163 -11.03 4.50 1.49
N LEU A 164 -11.36 3.28 1.16
CA LEU A 164 -12.72 2.81 0.89
C LEU A 164 -13.01 1.61 1.81
N PRO A 165 -13.27 1.86 3.11
CA PRO A 165 -13.45 0.79 4.09
C PRO A 165 -14.55 -0.20 3.75
N GLU A 166 -15.67 0.27 3.18
CA GLU A 166 -16.76 -0.61 2.73
C GLU A 166 -16.36 -1.51 1.55
N ALA A 167 -15.42 -1.07 0.72
CA ALA A 167 -14.81 -1.89 -0.32
C ALA A 167 -13.61 -2.67 0.18
N ARG A 168 -13.20 -2.46 1.44
CA ARG A 168 -11.98 -3.05 2.03
C ARG A 168 -10.72 -2.76 1.22
N LEU A 169 -10.67 -1.57 0.63
CA LEU A 169 -9.62 -1.16 -0.31
C LEU A 169 -8.99 0.15 0.11
N TRP A 170 -7.66 0.19 0.15
CA TRP A 170 -6.88 1.41 0.33
C TRP A 170 -5.85 1.53 -0.77
N THR A 171 -5.77 2.70 -1.38
CA THR A 171 -4.78 2.98 -2.40
C THR A 171 -4.09 4.31 -2.13
N THR A 172 -2.80 4.39 -2.46
CA THR A 172 -1.96 5.53 -2.12
C THR A 172 -1.04 5.86 -3.31
N THR A 173 -0.65 7.12 -3.45
CA THR A 173 0.45 7.52 -4.33
C THR A 173 1.79 6.92 -3.87
N GLY A 174 2.89 7.23 -4.52
CA GLY A 174 4.21 6.75 -4.08
C GLY A 174 4.68 7.39 -2.78
N SER A 175 5.82 6.97 -2.36
CA SER A 175 6.64 7.26 -1.17
C SER A 175 6.12 8.28 -0.16
N TYR A 176 5.90 9.53 -0.57
CA TYR A 176 5.44 10.58 0.34
C TYR A 176 4.03 10.31 0.91
N GLY A 177 3.14 9.72 0.12
CA GLY A 177 1.78 9.39 0.57
C GLY A 177 1.72 8.23 1.56
N VAL A 178 2.75 7.39 1.61
CA VAL A 178 2.76 6.16 2.44
C VAL A 178 2.64 6.48 3.92
N ASN A 179 3.39 7.46 4.41
CA ASN A 179 3.33 7.86 5.82
C ASN A 179 1.90 8.24 6.23
N GLY A 180 1.32 9.23 5.55
CA GLY A 180 -0.01 9.75 5.89
C GLY A 180 -1.11 8.70 5.72
N SER A 181 -1.07 7.92 4.65
CA SER A 181 -2.08 6.89 4.40
C SER A 181 -2.01 5.74 5.40
N THR A 182 -0.80 5.33 5.79
CA THR A 182 -0.63 4.24 6.77
C THR A 182 -1.09 4.68 8.15
N VAL A 183 -0.77 5.91 8.56
CA VAL A 183 -1.31 6.50 9.80
C VAL A 183 -2.83 6.63 9.72
N ALA A 184 -3.40 7.04 8.58
CA ALA A 184 -4.85 7.10 8.40
C ALA A 184 -5.51 5.72 8.51
N MET A 185 -4.90 4.66 7.97
CA MET A 185 -5.35 3.27 8.19
C MET A 185 -5.28 2.88 9.67
N VAL A 186 -4.18 3.22 10.35
CA VAL A 186 -4.05 2.97 11.80
C VAL A 186 -5.15 3.68 12.58
N ALA A 187 -5.38 4.96 12.32
CA ALA A 187 -6.45 5.72 12.97
C ALA A 187 -7.83 5.11 12.71
N HIS A 188 -8.10 4.71 11.48
CA HIS A 188 -9.39 4.13 11.09
C HIS A 188 -9.67 2.78 11.77
N TYR A 189 -8.69 1.88 11.80
CA TYR A 189 -8.89 0.50 12.27
C TYR A 189 -8.60 0.29 13.74
N PHE A 190 -7.71 1.09 14.34
CA PHE A 190 -7.28 0.94 15.73
C PHE A 190 -7.69 2.12 16.62
N GLY A 191 -8.27 3.17 16.04
CA GLY A 191 -8.75 4.35 16.73
C GLY A 191 -7.85 5.58 16.58
N GLU A 192 -8.48 6.75 16.65
CA GLU A 192 -7.83 8.06 16.47
C GLU A 192 -6.65 8.27 17.44
N GLU A 193 -6.75 7.78 18.67
CA GLU A 193 -5.68 7.93 19.65
C GLU A 193 -4.41 7.17 19.23
N ILE A 194 -4.55 5.95 18.73
CA ILE A 194 -3.43 5.14 18.23
C ILE A 194 -2.82 5.81 16.99
N GLY A 195 -3.67 6.28 16.08
CA GLY A 195 -3.23 7.03 14.89
C GLY A 195 -2.46 8.29 15.26
N THR A 196 -2.92 9.05 16.24
CA THR A 196 -2.24 10.26 16.75
C THR A 196 -0.87 9.93 17.35
N ILE A 197 -0.77 8.88 18.17
CA ILE A 197 0.51 8.45 18.74
C ILE A 197 1.48 8.04 17.62
N CYS A 198 1.02 7.28 16.63
CA CYS A 198 1.86 6.90 15.47
C CYS A 198 2.28 8.14 14.67
N SER A 199 1.37 9.10 14.44
CA SER A 199 1.70 10.35 13.77
C SER A 199 2.83 11.10 14.47
N MET A 200 2.78 11.17 15.80
CA MET A 200 3.83 11.80 16.62
C MET A 200 5.14 11.00 16.62
N MET A 201 5.06 9.66 16.67
CA MET A 201 6.26 8.80 16.67
C MET A 201 7.08 8.93 15.39
N PHE A 202 6.40 9.04 14.25
CA PHE A 202 7.04 9.07 12.95
C PHE A 202 7.08 10.46 12.33
N ASP A 203 6.73 11.47 13.10
CA ASP A 203 6.69 12.89 12.69
C ASP A 203 5.94 13.07 11.37
N THR A 204 4.81 12.38 11.23
CA THR A 204 4.00 12.41 10.00
C THR A 204 2.96 13.52 10.07
N LEU A 205 2.62 14.07 8.93
CA LEU A 205 1.57 15.08 8.83
C LEU A 205 0.14 14.50 8.92
N GLY A 206 -0.01 13.17 8.92
CA GLY A 206 -1.32 12.52 8.99
C GLY A 206 -2.32 13.09 7.99
N GLY A 207 -3.52 13.44 8.45
CA GLY A 207 -4.57 14.04 7.63
C GLY A 207 -4.24 15.41 7.08
N ILE A 208 -3.35 16.17 7.71
CA ILE A 208 -2.88 17.48 7.21
C ILE A 208 -2.12 17.30 5.88
N GLY A 209 -1.35 16.21 5.73
CA GLY A 209 -0.67 15.90 4.48
C GLY A 209 -1.62 15.77 3.30
N GLN A 210 -2.77 15.12 3.51
CA GLN A 210 -3.82 15.04 2.50
C GLN A 210 -4.40 16.41 2.15
N GLN A 211 -4.67 17.25 3.16
CA GLN A 211 -5.18 18.61 2.95
C GLN A 211 -4.18 19.48 2.20
N ILE A 212 -2.90 19.43 2.55
CA ILE A 212 -1.86 20.17 1.83
C ILE A 212 -1.81 19.72 0.37
N TYR A 213 -1.85 18.43 0.11
CA TYR A 213 -1.88 17.88 -1.24
C TYR A 213 -3.06 18.41 -2.06
N GLU A 214 -4.23 18.49 -1.47
CA GLU A 214 -5.43 18.99 -2.11
C GLU A 214 -5.39 20.51 -2.34
N LEU A 215 -4.83 21.28 -1.40
CA LEU A 215 -4.74 22.74 -1.46
C LEU A 215 -3.69 23.22 -2.48
N GLN A 216 -2.62 22.46 -2.69
CA GLN A 216 -1.56 22.84 -3.66
C GLN A 216 -2.05 22.81 -5.11
N GLY A 217 -3.15 22.09 -5.37
CA GLY A 217 -3.67 21.90 -6.71
C GLY A 217 -2.83 20.95 -7.58
N PRO A 218 -3.30 20.67 -8.80
CA PRO A 218 -2.67 19.68 -9.66
C PRO A 218 -1.26 20.07 -10.13
N GLU A 219 -0.96 21.35 -10.31
CA GLU A 219 0.33 21.77 -10.85
C GLU A 219 1.50 21.50 -9.90
N PHE A 220 1.27 21.46 -8.59
CA PHE A 220 2.34 21.23 -7.62
C PHE A 220 2.83 19.77 -7.61
N TYR A 221 1.91 18.81 -7.66
CA TYR A 221 2.20 17.38 -7.62
C TYR A 221 1.96 16.68 -8.95
N PHE A 222 1.44 17.41 -9.91
CA PHE A 222 1.03 16.91 -11.19
C PHE A 222 1.42 17.90 -12.27
N HIS A 223 2.34 17.50 -13.12
CA HIS A 223 2.73 18.28 -14.28
C HIS A 223 2.38 17.45 -15.52
N PRO A 224 1.40 17.86 -16.34
CA PRO A 224 0.90 17.04 -17.44
C PRO A 224 1.99 16.54 -18.38
N ASP A 225 2.88 17.42 -18.84
CA ASP A 225 3.97 17.08 -19.76
C ASP A 225 4.97 16.09 -19.13
N LEU A 226 5.20 16.20 -17.82
CA LEU A 226 6.08 15.26 -17.11
C LEU A 226 5.37 13.93 -16.86
N GLU A 227 4.06 13.94 -16.55
CA GLU A 227 3.31 12.70 -16.37
C GLU A 227 3.33 11.85 -17.65
N GLU A 228 3.10 12.46 -18.82
CA GLU A 228 3.19 11.75 -20.12
C GLU A 228 4.58 11.15 -20.36
N LYS A 229 5.65 11.93 -20.11
CA LYS A 229 7.03 11.45 -20.27
C LYS A 229 7.37 10.32 -19.30
N PHE A 230 6.97 10.46 -18.03
CA PHE A 230 7.17 9.40 -17.02
C PHE A 230 6.34 8.18 -17.35
N ALA A 231 5.09 8.35 -17.79
CA ALA A 231 4.26 7.24 -18.21
C ALA A 231 4.88 6.49 -19.41
N ALA A 232 5.30 7.21 -20.45
CA ALA A 232 5.92 6.61 -21.62
C ALA A 232 7.18 5.81 -21.27
N PHE A 233 7.98 6.30 -20.32
CA PHE A 233 9.22 5.64 -19.91
C PHE A 233 8.98 4.46 -18.95
N PHE A 234 8.16 4.67 -17.91
CA PHE A 234 8.02 3.70 -16.82
C PHE A 234 6.85 2.73 -16.99
N GLN A 235 5.76 3.12 -17.66
CA GLN A 235 4.56 2.32 -17.77
C GLN A 235 4.83 0.92 -18.35
N PRO A 236 5.63 0.74 -19.42
CA PRO A 236 5.90 -0.61 -19.93
C PRO A 236 6.54 -1.54 -18.92
N MET A 237 7.31 -0.97 -17.96
CA MET A 237 7.99 -1.70 -16.90
C MET A 237 7.07 -1.94 -15.69
N LEU A 238 6.30 -0.91 -15.29
CA LEU A 238 5.49 -0.94 -14.06
C LEU A 238 4.10 -1.53 -14.26
N LEU A 239 3.57 -1.43 -15.48
CA LEU A 239 2.26 -1.93 -15.87
C LEU A 239 2.37 -2.56 -17.27
N PRO A 240 3.04 -3.72 -17.39
CA PRO A 240 3.23 -4.36 -18.67
C PRO A 240 1.87 -4.75 -19.30
N PRO A 241 1.77 -4.71 -20.65
CA PRO A 241 0.54 -5.13 -21.32
C PRO A 241 0.26 -6.60 -21.01
N THR A 242 -0.99 -6.89 -20.68
CA THR A 242 -1.45 -8.28 -20.63
C THR A 242 -1.54 -8.80 -22.06
N GLY A 243 -0.91 -9.92 -22.37
CA GLY A 243 -0.78 -10.50 -23.73
C GLY A 243 -2.08 -10.84 -24.48
N ASN A 244 -3.22 -10.29 -24.08
CA ASN A 244 -4.53 -10.44 -24.68
C ASN A 244 -5.17 -9.08 -25.00
N LYS A 245 -4.58 -8.34 -25.95
CA LYS A 245 -5.42 -7.45 -26.77
C LYS A 245 -5.81 -8.25 -28.03
N LYS A 246 -6.96 -8.93 -27.94
CA LYS A 246 -7.73 -9.27 -29.14
C LYS A 246 -8.60 -8.10 -29.53
#